data_46cc45d4bcf4e5629595ee9b459ed0ba
#
_entry.id   46cc45d4bcf4e5629595ee9b459ed0ba
#
_cell.length_a   1.000
_cell.length_b   1.000
_cell.length_c   1.000
_cell.angle_alpha   90.00
_cell.angle_beta   90.00
_cell.angle_gamma   90.00
#
_symmetry.space_group_name_H-M   'P 1'
#
loop_
_entity.id
_entity.type
_entity.pdbx_description
1 polymer ?
#
loop_
_entity_poly.entity_id
_entity_poly.type
_entity_poly.pdbx_seq_one_letter_code
_entity_poly.pdbx_strand_id
1 'polypeptide(L)'
;MHSREQYLERVREEYRNADKKTKTRLLNEARRRTRLNRKVLIGKLAHPPELRVEKKRGPRTPAYDSPVRVALIRAWEMFDFPCGQRLAPALRQEVERLRKTKDLVCSEEVAAKLRAISPKTIDRVLAREKRVRRLRRNRNPSVHPLLYQKIPVKVASEWDTGEVGNLQVDYVLHCGRSTAGEYLHTLSAADIATGWWEGEAIAGRSQAATQEGLDRIRGRLAFRIREIHPDNDTGMINDLLWRYCQKAKIKMSRSRPYQKNDNAWVEQRNWTHVRKVVGYRRMDTTGELLILRELYANLTLHKNFFQPTMKRKEKLRVGGKIHRKYDEPKTPYQRLLESGQISAAARKRLTAQYESLNVAKRRRRMEELQTRLFEYIEKKNGTEPSETRRRGRGIQVVGRAHAMRMGKC
;
A
#
# COMPACT_ATOMS: atom_id res chain seq x y z
N MET A 1 25.46 -20.04 -29.13
CA MET A 1 26.92 -19.97 -28.93
C MET A 1 27.69 -21.00 -29.70
N HIS A 2 27.16 -22.18 -29.98
CA HIS A 2 27.83 -23.27 -30.72
C HIS A 2 28.33 -22.88 -32.11
N SER A 3 27.61 -22.12 -32.91
CA SER A 3 27.96 -21.77 -34.27
C SER A 3 29.21 -20.88 -34.41
N ARG A 4 29.50 -20.03 -33.42
CA ARG A 4 30.68 -19.14 -33.43
C ARG A 4 31.96 -19.88 -33.11
N GLU A 5 31.93 -20.82 -32.19
CA GLU A 5 33.09 -21.63 -31.82
C GLU A 5 33.45 -22.63 -32.92
N GLN A 6 32.45 -23.27 -33.50
CA GLN A 6 32.63 -24.15 -34.68
C GLN A 6 33.26 -23.42 -35.88
N TYR A 7 32.85 -22.19 -36.15
CA TYR A 7 33.47 -21.37 -37.18
C TYR A 7 34.94 -21.07 -36.88
N LEU A 8 35.26 -20.66 -35.65
CA LEU A 8 36.63 -20.38 -35.25
C LEU A 8 37.52 -21.63 -35.28
N GLU A 9 36.97 -22.79 -35.00
CA GLU A 9 37.69 -24.07 -35.06
C GLU A 9 38.06 -24.41 -36.48
N ARG A 10 37.16 -24.25 -37.44
CA ARG A 10 37.45 -24.46 -38.88
C ARG A 10 38.51 -23.49 -39.41
N VAL A 11 38.41 -22.21 -39.06
CA VAL A 11 39.36 -21.18 -39.49
C VAL A 11 40.72 -21.32 -38.81
N ARG A 12 40.84 -22.02 -37.68
CA ARG A 12 42.10 -22.19 -36.94
C ARG A 12 43.14 -23.00 -37.70
N GLU A 13 42.74 -24.05 -38.36
CA GLU A 13 43.67 -24.90 -39.15
C GLU A 13 44.25 -24.09 -40.31
N GLU A 14 43.42 -23.37 -41.05
CA GLU A 14 43.83 -22.50 -42.11
C GLU A 14 44.72 -21.35 -41.61
N TYR A 15 44.38 -20.74 -40.50
CA TYR A 15 45.16 -19.65 -39.92
C TYR A 15 46.56 -20.07 -39.45
N ARG A 16 46.74 -21.27 -38.94
CA ARG A 16 48.05 -21.76 -38.47
C ARG A 16 49.04 -21.93 -39.62
N ASN A 17 48.57 -22.45 -40.72
CA ASN A 17 49.42 -22.80 -41.89
C ASN A 17 49.58 -21.66 -42.91
N ALA A 18 48.87 -20.54 -42.71
CA ALA A 18 48.83 -19.40 -43.63
C ALA A 18 50.06 -18.49 -43.50
N ASP A 19 50.41 -17.83 -44.59
CA ASP A 19 51.40 -16.74 -44.64
C ASP A 19 50.80 -15.45 -43.95
N LYS A 20 51.62 -14.45 -43.72
CA LYS A 20 51.28 -13.21 -43.03
C LYS A 20 50.13 -12.46 -43.71
N LYS A 21 50.04 -12.46 -45.00
CA LYS A 21 48.98 -11.77 -45.75
C LYS A 21 47.65 -12.47 -45.62
N THR A 22 47.62 -13.79 -45.74
CA THR A 22 46.45 -14.65 -45.54
C THR A 22 45.96 -14.62 -44.08
N LYS A 23 46.88 -14.67 -43.11
CA LYS A 23 46.51 -14.48 -41.70
C LYS A 23 45.76 -13.17 -41.43
N THR A 24 46.19 -12.10 -42.08
CA THR A 24 45.53 -10.82 -41.94
C THR A 24 44.12 -10.83 -42.56
N ARG A 25 43.95 -11.48 -43.72
CA ARG A 25 42.64 -11.66 -44.38
C ARG A 25 41.69 -12.46 -43.50
N LEU A 26 42.14 -13.62 -43.00
CA LEU A 26 41.35 -14.49 -42.13
C LEU A 26 40.91 -13.78 -40.83
N LEU A 27 41.77 -12.98 -40.21
CA LEU A 27 41.46 -12.19 -39.05
C LEU A 27 40.39 -11.12 -39.33
N ASN A 28 40.48 -10.46 -40.48
CA ASN A 28 39.48 -9.45 -40.86
C ASN A 28 38.12 -10.08 -41.14
N GLU A 29 38.08 -11.24 -41.78
CA GLU A 29 36.87 -12.01 -42.03
C GLU A 29 36.27 -12.51 -40.72
N ALA A 30 37.07 -13.12 -39.83
CA ALA A 30 36.66 -13.60 -38.54
C ALA A 30 36.11 -12.44 -37.66
N ARG A 31 36.71 -11.26 -37.73
CA ARG A 31 36.21 -10.06 -37.04
C ARG A 31 34.83 -9.64 -37.53
N ARG A 32 34.59 -9.64 -38.86
CA ARG A 32 33.28 -9.31 -39.45
C ARG A 32 32.18 -10.30 -39.01
N ARG A 33 32.49 -11.59 -39.04
CA ARG A 33 31.51 -12.65 -38.70
C ARG A 33 31.26 -12.80 -37.23
N THR A 34 32.31 -12.67 -36.38
CA THR A 34 32.19 -12.93 -34.94
C THR A 34 32.00 -11.68 -34.10
N ARG A 35 32.30 -10.48 -34.62
CA ARG A 35 32.38 -9.20 -33.95
C ARG A 35 33.35 -9.16 -32.75
N LEU A 36 34.29 -10.11 -32.68
CA LEU A 36 35.30 -10.15 -31.63
C LEU A 36 36.46 -9.19 -31.95
N ASN A 37 37.13 -8.70 -30.88
CA ASN A 37 38.31 -7.85 -31.01
C ASN A 37 39.45 -8.65 -31.67
N ARG A 38 40.27 -7.97 -32.50
CA ARG A 38 41.41 -8.59 -33.24
C ARG A 38 42.39 -9.30 -32.30
N LYS A 39 42.74 -8.75 -31.14
CA LYS A 39 43.63 -9.39 -30.16
C LYS A 39 43.04 -10.70 -29.62
N VAL A 40 41.75 -10.73 -29.37
CA VAL A 40 41.02 -11.93 -28.89
C VAL A 40 41.01 -13.01 -29.97
N LEU A 41 40.81 -12.61 -31.24
CA LEU A 41 40.84 -13.56 -32.38
C LEU A 41 42.23 -14.15 -32.60
N ILE A 42 43.30 -13.36 -32.50
CA ILE A 42 44.68 -13.86 -32.60
C ILE A 42 44.90 -14.94 -31.52
N GLY A 43 44.57 -14.68 -30.27
CA GLY A 43 44.71 -15.67 -29.19
C GLY A 43 43.88 -16.93 -29.42
N LYS A 44 42.62 -16.80 -29.86
CA LYS A 44 41.73 -17.93 -30.12
C LYS A 44 42.13 -18.78 -31.36
N LEU A 45 42.74 -18.15 -32.35
CA LEU A 45 43.19 -18.87 -33.57
C LEU A 45 44.60 -19.41 -33.44
N ALA A 46 45.48 -18.79 -32.65
CA ALA A 46 46.84 -19.28 -32.41
C ALA A 46 46.92 -20.51 -31.50
N HIS A 47 46.05 -20.54 -30.48
CA HIS A 47 46.04 -21.60 -29.48
C HIS A 47 44.73 -22.41 -29.54
N PRO A 48 44.78 -23.76 -29.35
CA PRO A 48 43.59 -24.58 -29.21
C PRO A 48 42.82 -24.09 -27.96
N PRO A 49 41.48 -24.23 -27.93
CA PRO A 49 40.74 -23.93 -26.71
C PRO A 49 41.26 -24.84 -25.61
N GLU A 50 41.82 -24.27 -24.55
CA GLU A 50 42.05 -25.04 -23.35
C GLU A 50 40.68 -25.60 -22.91
N LEU A 51 40.56 -26.92 -22.92
CA LEU A 51 39.45 -27.57 -22.27
C LEU A 51 39.51 -27.19 -20.80
N ARG A 52 38.77 -26.14 -20.44
CA ARG A 52 38.53 -25.82 -19.02
C ARG A 52 37.84 -27.03 -18.44
N VAL A 53 38.64 -27.90 -17.83
CA VAL A 53 38.08 -28.90 -16.92
C VAL A 53 37.32 -28.11 -15.87
N GLU A 54 35.99 -28.11 -15.98
CA GLU A 54 35.13 -27.56 -14.91
C GLU A 54 35.49 -28.34 -13.66
N LYS A 55 36.39 -27.78 -12.85
CA LYS A 55 36.58 -28.29 -11.48
C LYS A 55 35.22 -28.20 -10.83
N LYS A 56 34.50 -29.32 -10.74
CA LYS A 56 33.26 -29.43 -9.95
C LYS A 56 33.64 -28.95 -8.57
N ARG A 57 33.26 -27.70 -8.27
CA ARG A 57 33.44 -27.17 -6.93
C ARG A 57 32.63 -28.07 -5.99
N GLY A 58 33.33 -28.78 -5.11
CA GLY A 58 32.65 -29.59 -4.10
C GLY A 58 31.59 -28.80 -3.34
N PRO A 59 30.58 -29.46 -2.72
CA PRO A 59 29.55 -28.77 -1.97
C PRO A 59 30.23 -27.93 -0.88
N ARG A 60 30.12 -26.61 -1.02
CA ARG A 60 30.58 -25.68 0.02
C ARG A 60 29.73 -25.89 1.25
N THR A 61 30.36 -26.22 2.37
CA THR A 61 29.70 -26.19 3.68
C THR A 61 29.06 -24.80 3.85
N PRO A 62 27.73 -24.71 4.07
CA PRO A 62 27.09 -23.41 4.20
C PRO A 62 27.63 -22.68 5.42
N ALA A 63 28.21 -21.52 5.24
CA ALA A 63 28.75 -20.69 6.32
C ALA A 63 27.69 -20.35 7.40
N TYR A 64 26.41 -20.41 7.02
CA TYR A 64 25.24 -20.20 7.88
C TYR A 64 24.46 -21.52 7.92
N ASP A 65 24.84 -22.36 8.86
CA ASP A 65 24.30 -23.69 9.14
C ASP A 65 22.96 -23.66 9.88
N SER A 66 22.46 -24.83 10.27
CA SER A 66 21.17 -24.96 10.96
C SER A 66 21.09 -24.18 12.27
N PRO A 67 22.08 -24.22 13.19
CA PRO A 67 22.08 -23.41 14.42
C PRO A 67 21.99 -21.91 14.17
N VAL A 68 22.74 -21.39 13.19
CA VAL A 68 22.68 -19.95 12.82
C VAL A 68 21.31 -19.60 12.26
N ARG A 69 20.73 -20.48 11.45
CA ARG A 69 19.39 -20.28 10.87
C ARG A 69 18.31 -20.22 11.94
N VAL A 70 18.33 -21.14 12.91
CA VAL A 70 17.38 -21.18 14.03
C VAL A 70 17.47 -19.89 14.85
N ALA A 71 18.69 -19.51 15.24
CA ALA A 71 18.92 -18.27 15.99
C ALA A 71 18.51 -17.02 15.20
N LEU A 72 18.76 -16.98 13.89
CA LEU A 72 18.34 -15.90 13.01
C LEU A 72 16.81 -15.79 12.89
N ILE A 73 16.10 -16.91 12.78
CA ILE A 73 14.63 -16.95 12.75
C ILE A 73 14.07 -16.39 14.06
N ARG A 74 14.58 -16.85 15.20
CA ARG A 74 14.15 -16.37 16.51
C ARG A 74 14.41 -14.88 16.70
N ALA A 75 15.59 -14.40 16.33
CA ALA A 75 15.88 -12.98 16.33
C ALA A 75 14.95 -12.19 15.38
N TRP A 76 14.71 -12.69 14.16
CA TRP A 76 13.81 -12.08 13.20
C TRP A 76 12.36 -11.93 13.72
N GLU A 77 11.88 -12.90 14.50
CA GLU A 77 10.60 -12.85 15.21
C GLU A 77 10.57 -11.78 16.29
N MET A 78 11.63 -11.70 17.12
CA MET A 78 11.74 -10.70 18.18
C MET A 78 11.73 -9.26 17.64
N PHE A 79 12.31 -9.05 16.48
CA PHE A 79 12.32 -7.74 15.80
C PHE A 79 11.11 -7.49 14.91
N ASP A 80 10.03 -8.26 15.04
CA ASP A 80 8.78 -8.11 14.26
C ASP A 80 8.97 -8.21 12.74
N PHE A 81 9.69 -9.25 12.31
CA PHE A 81 9.79 -9.67 10.92
C PHE A 81 10.37 -8.63 9.93
N PRO A 82 11.41 -7.86 10.26
CA PRO A 82 11.96 -6.85 9.38
C PRO A 82 12.66 -7.44 8.17
N CYS A 83 12.88 -6.63 7.12
CA CYS A 83 13.75 -7.02 6.01
C CYS A 83 15.22 -7.07 6.43
N GLY A 84 16.06 -7.75 5.64
CA GLY A 84 17.48 -7.91 5.95
C GLY A 84 18.22 -6.60 6.18
N GLN A 85 17.87 -5.52 5.43
CA GLN A 85 18.48 -4.20 5.60
C GLN A 85 18.24 -3.60 7.00
N ARG A 86 17.08 -3.87 7.60
CA ARG A 86 16.75 -3.39 8.94
C ARG A 86 17.24 -4.34 10.04
N LEU A 87 17.23 -5.66 9.76
CA LEU A 87 17.64 -6.66 10.74
C LEU A 87 19.16 -6.67 10.95
N ALA A 88 19.97 -6.52 9.92
CA ALA A 88 21.43 -6.59 10.05
C ALA A 88 22.02 -5.57 11.05
N PRO A 89 21.69 -4.26 11.00
CA PRO A 89 22.16 -3.32 12.00
C PRO A 89 21.63 -3.61 13.40
N ALA A 90 20.38 -4.05 13.53
CA ALA A 90 19.80 -4.44 14.82
C ALA A 90 20.53 -5.65 15.45
N LEU A 91 20.87 -6.65 14.65
CA LEU A 91 21.64 -7.80 15.13
C LEU A 91 23.04 -7.40 15.63
N ARG A 92 23.71 -6.48 14.94
CA ARG A 92 25.05 -6.00 15.37
C ARG A 92 25.01 -5.35 16.75
N GLN A 93 23.93 -4.65 17.06
CA GLN A 93 23.78 -3.92 18.32
C GLN A 93 23.24 -4.80 19.44
N GLU A 94 22.27 -5.66 19.15
CA GLU A 94 21.43 -6.28 20.18
C GLU A 94 21.72 -7.77 20.44
N VAL A 95 22.48 -8.47 19.58
CA VAL A 95 22.74 -9.91 19.76
C VAL A 95 23.33 -10.22 21.14
N GLU A 96 24.33 -9.45 21.60
CA GLU A 96 24.96 -9.68 22.90
C GLU A 96 24.01 -9.38 24.05
N ARG A 97 23.19 -8.34 23.92
CA ARG A 97 22.19 -7.99 24.91
C ARG A 97 21.14 -9.09 25.04
N LEU A 98 20.63 -9.60 23.91
CA LEU A 98 19.66 -10.71 23.89
C LEU A 98 20.24 -12.01 24.46
N ARG A 99 21.53 -12.25 24.31
CA ARG A 99 22.22 -13.40 24.95
C ARG A 99 22.33 -13.23 26.46
N LYS A 100 22.73 -12.04 26.93
CA LYS A 100 22.82 -11.73 28.36
C LYS A 100 21.47 -11.86 29.06
N THR A 101 20.38 -11.46 28.43
CA THR A 101 19.02 -11.61 28.95
C THR A 101 18.43 -13.02 28.77
N LYS A 102 19.17 -13.95 28.13
CA LYS A 102 18.74 -15.31 27.78
C LYS A 102 17.55 -15.39 26.81
N ASP A 103 17.19 -14.28 26.16
CA ASP A 103 16.14 -14.25 25.12
C ASP A 103 16.59 -14.96 23.85
N LEU A 104 17.88 -14.85 23.51
CA LEU A 104 18.52 -15.53 22.39
C LEU A 104 19.56 -16.51 22.89
N VAL A 105 19.20 -17.79 22.99
CA VAL A 105 20.12 -18.86 23.38
C VAL A 105 20.89 -19.33 22.15
N CYS A 106 22.18 -19.00 22.08
CA CYS A 106 23.09 -19.46 21.02
C CYS A 106 24.56 -19.43 21.50
N SER A 107 25.42 -20.20 20.83
CA SER A 107 26.86 -20.18 21.09
C SER A 107 27.50 -18.85 20.66
N GLU A 108 28.71 -18.56 21.17
CA GLU A 108 29.46 -17.38 20.77
C GLU A 108 29.77 -17.36 19.27
N GLU A 109 30.07 -18.53 18.69
CA GLU A 109 30.33 -18.66 17.26
C GLU A 109 29.10 -18.26 16.44
N VAL A 110 27.90 -18.71 16.85
CA VAL A 110 26.64 -18.34 16.19
C VAL A 110 26.37 -16.86 16.35
N ALA A 111 26.61 -16.30 17.53
CA ALA A 111 26.43 -14.86 17.77
C ALA A 111 27.37 -14.02 16.91
N ALA A 112 28.63 -14.40 16.77
CA ALA A 112 29.59 -13.74 15.88
C ALA A 112 29.13 -13.79 14.42
N LYS A 113 28.63 -14.95 13.94
CA LYS A 113 28.06 -15.08 12.60
C LYS A 113 26.82 -14.18 12.41
N LEU A 114 25.95 -14.06 13.41
CA LEU A 114 24.78 -13.18 13.35
C LEU A 114 25.15 -11.69 13.30
N ARG A 115 26.21 -11.27 13.99
CA ARG A 115 26.71 -9.89 13.93
C ARG A 115 27.33 -9.55 12.57
N ALA A 116 27.99 -10.53 11.95
CA ALA A 116 28.67 -10.37 10.65
C ALA A 116 27.77 -10.57 9.44
N ILE A 117 26.54 -11.08 9.61
CA ILE A 117 25.66 -11.44 8.48
C ILE A 117 25.24 -10.23 7.64
N SER A 118 25.34 -10.35 6.32
CA SER A 118 24.92 -9.29 5.43
C SER A 118 23.39 -9.25 5.22
N PRO A 119 22.80 -8.07 4.94
CA PRO A 119 21.36 -7.92 4.69
C PRO A 119 20.83 -8.88 3.61
N LYS A 120 21.58 -9.03 2.51
CA LYS A 120 21.20 -9.92 1.38
C LYS A 120 21.23 -11.40 1.79
N THR A 121 22.18 -11.77 2.66
CA THR A 121 22.26 -13.14 3.19
C THR A 121 21.10 -13.43 4.14
N ILE A 122 20.72 -12.49 5.01
CA ILE A 122 19.55 -12.60 5.87
C ILE A 122 18.31 -12.89 5.02
N ASP A 123 18.06 -12.08 4.00
CA ASP A 123 16.88 -12.25 3.13
C ASP A 123 16.88 -13.59 2.41
N ARG A 124 18.05 -14.10 2.01
CA ARG A 124 18.21 -15.40 1.37
C ARG A 124 17.97 -16.56 2.34
N VAL A 125 18.56 -16.51 3.53
CA VAL A 125 18.40 -17.55 4.56
C VAL A 125 16.96 -17.64 5.04
N LEU A 126 16.30 -16.49 5.21
CA LEU A 126 14.91 -16.41 5.63
C LEU A 126 13.88 -16.58 4.49
N ALA A 127 14.33 -16.78 3.25
CA ALA A 127 13.42 -16.82 2.09
C ALA A 127 12.34 -17.90 2.22
N ARG A 128 12.67 -19.10 2.75
CA ARG A 128 11.72 -20.17 2.99
C ARG A 128 10.71 -19.79 4.07
N GLU A 129 11.18 -19.26 5.21
CA GLU A 129 10.33 -18.85 6.32
C GLU A 129 9.39 -17.70 5.92
N LYS A 130 9.91 -16.73 5.19
CA LYS A 130 9.10 -15.65 4.60
C LYS A 130 8.04 -16.19 3.66
N ARG A 131 8.33 -17.23 2.87
CA ARG A 131 7.38 -17.87 1.95
C ARG A 131 6.29 -18.62 2.72
N VAL A 132 6.65 -19.43 3.72
CA VAL A 132 5.72 -20.18 4.56
C VAL A 132 4.78 -19.25 5.31
N ARG A 133 5.31 -18.16 5.87
CA ARG A 133 4.51 -17.17 6.60
C ARG A 133 3.69 -16.26 5.68
N ARG A 134 4.13 -16.04 4.41
CA ARG A 134 3.35 -15.35 3.37
C ARG A 134 2.20 -16.18 2.82
N LEU A 135 2.24 -17.49 2.92
CA LEU A 135 1.12 -18.37 2.55
C LEU A 135 -0.12 -18.13 3.41
N ARG A 136 0.02 -17.54 4.60
CA ARG A 136 -1.09 -17.05 5.43
C ARG A 136 -1.53 -15.61 5.09
N ARG A 137 -0.77 -14.86 4.30
CA ARG A 137 -1.28 -13.70 3.58
C ARG A 137 -2.03 -14.24 2.38
N ASN A 138 -3.34 -14.05 2.34
CA ASN A 138 -4.06 -14.14 1.09
C ASN A 138 -3.23 -13.39 0.05
N ARG A 139 -2.67 -14.12 -0.90
CA ARG A 139 -2.17 -13.49 -2.11
C ARG A 139 -3.41 -12.81 -2.66
N ASN A 140 -3.43 -11.49 -2.67
CA ASN A 140 -4.32 -10.80 -3.56
C ASN A 140 -4.12 -11.47 -4.92
N PRO A 141 -5.16 -12.03 -5.54
CA PRO A 141 -5.03 -12.58 -6.87
C PRO A 141 -4.35 -11.49 -7.69
N SER A 142 -3.28 -11.83 -8.38
CA SER A 142 -2.62 -10.90 -9.29
C SER A 142 -3.70 -10.41 -10.23
N VAL A 143 -3.92 -9.10 -10.27
CA VAL A 143 -4.88 -8.52 -11.22
C VAL A 143 -4.39 -8.92 -12.60
N HIS A 144 -5.26 -9.56 -13.38
CA HIS A 144 -4.87 -10.01 -14.71
C HIS A 144 -4.45 -8.77 -15.54
N PRO A 145 -3.29 -8.76 -16.21
CA PRO A 145 -2.81 -7.60 -16.96
C PRO A 145 -3.83 -6.99 -17.91
N LEU A 146 -4.68 -7.82 -18.53
CA LEU A 146 -5.78 -7.39 -19.40
C LEU A 146 -6.86 -6.59 -18.67
N LEU A 147 -7.06 -6.80 -17.36
CA LEU A 147 -8.02 -5.99 -16.59
C LEU A 147 -7.49 -4.58 -16.38
N TYR A 148 -6.19 -4.43 -16.13
CA TYR A 148 -5.56 -3.11 -16.07
C TYR A 148 -5.67 -2.33 -17.39
N GLN A 149 -5.62 -3.00 -18.52
CA GLN A 149 -5.80 -2.37 -19.84
C GLN A 149 -7.25 -1.90 -20.08
N LYS A 150 -8.23 -2.59 -19.52
CA LYS A 150 -9.66 -2.25 -19.66
C LYS A 150 -10.09 -1.09 -18.77
N ILE A 151 -9.38 -0.81 -17.66
CA ILE A 151 -9.72 0.24 -16.71
C ILE A 151 -8.86 1.47 -17.01
N PRO A 152 -9.43 2.58 -17.51
CA PRO A 152 -8.69 3.76 -17.88
C PRO A 152 -8.03 4.40 -16.66
N VAL A 153 -6.84 4.94 -16.86
CA VAL A 153 -6.16 5.81 -15.88
C VAL A 153 -6.77 7.19 -15.95
N LYS A 154 -7.06 7.77 -14.78
CA LYS A 154 -7.58 9.13 -14.68
C LYS A 154 -6.77 9.92 -13.66
N VAL A 155 -6.34 11.11 -14.05
CA VAL A 155 -5.54 11.97 -13.17
C VAL A 155 -6.39 13.03 -12.50
N ALA A 156 -5.87 13.62 -11.42
CA ALA A 156 -6.63 14.59 -10.60
C ALA A 156 -7.15 15.82 -11.39
N SER A 157 -6.49 16.22 -12.47
CA SER A 157 -6.90 17.33 -13.33
C SER A 157 -8.04 17.00 -14.31
N GLU A 158 -8.32 15.72 -14.54
CA GLU A 158 -9.35 15.26 -15.49
C GLU A 158 -10.74 15.11 -14.86
N TRP A 159 -10.83 15.37 -13.54
CA TRP A 159 -12.10 15.27 -12.85
C TRP A 159 -12.98 16.50 -13.14
N ASP A 160 -14.20 16.25 -13.58
CA ASP A 160 -15.26 17.24 -13.46
C ASP A 160 -15.66 17.35 -11.99
N THR A 161 -15.17 18.41 -11.34
CA THR A 161 -15.46 18.67 -9.92
C THR A 161 -16.86 19.24 -9.70
N GLY A 162 -17.65 19.45 -10.73
CA GLY A 162 -19.07 19.84 -10.68
C GLY A 162 -20.03 18.65 -10.78
N GLU A 163 -19.61 17.50 -11.29
CA GLU A 163 -20.47 16.34 -11.51
C GLU A 163 -20.57 15.44 -10.26
N VAL A 164 -21.78 15.32 -9.72
CA VAL A 164 -22.08 14.49 -8.53
C VAL A 164 -22.12 13.00 -8.91
N GLY A 165 -21.58 12.15 -8.04
CA GLY A 165 -21.56 10.71 -8.22
C GLY A 165 -20.22 10.13 -8.67
N ASN A 166 -19.20 10.95 -8.81
CA ASN A 166 -17.82 10.53 -9.06
C ASN A 166 -17.13 10.26 -7.72
N LEU A 167 -17.01 8.99 -7.34
CA LEU A 167 -16.49 8.56 -6.04
C LEU A 167 -15.03 8.13 -6.12
N GLN A 168 -14.17 8.73 -5.31
CA GLN A 168 -12.89 8.12 -4.94
C GLN A 168 -13.10 7.14 -3.79
N VAL A 169 -12.53 5.94 -3.91
CA VAL A 169 -12.72 4.85 -2.95
C VAL A 169 -11.38 4.28 -2.52
N ASP A 170 -11.23 4.02 -1.22
CA ASP A 170 -9.98 3.48 -0.67
C ASP A 170 -10.25 2.67 0.61
N TYR A 171 -9.28 1.84 0.99
CA TYR A 171 -9.31 1.10 2.24
C TYR A 171 -8.50 1.76 3.34
N VAL A 172 -9.07 1.83 4.53
CA VAL A 172 -8.32 2.16 5.74
C VAL A 172 -8.16 0.91 6.59
N LEU A 173 -6.93 0.46 6.75
CA LEU A 173 -6.58 -0.79 7.41
C LEU A 173 -6.55 -0.64 8.93
N HIS A 174 -7.27 -1.47 9.68
CA HIS A 174 -7.24 -1.51 11.14
C HIS A 174 -6.35 -2.65 11.66
N CYS A 175 -5.12 -2.72 11.16
CA CYS A 175 -4.15 -3.78 11.45
C CYS A 175 -3.29 -3.51 12.71
N GLY A 176 -3.36 -2.33 13.31
CA GLY A 176 -2.47 -1.94 14.40
C GLY A 176 -0.99 -1.93 13.96
N ARG A 177 -0.13 -2.50 14.78
CA ARG A 177 1.32 -2.58 14.51
C ARG A 177 1.71 -3.74 13.59
N SER A 178 0.82 -4.70 13.36
CA SER A 178 1.09 -5.90 12.56
C SER A 178 0.02 -6.11 11.49
N THR A 179 0.46 -6.41 10.27
CA THR A 179 -0.43 -6.82 9.17
C THR A 179 -0.62 -8.33 9.09
N ALA A 180 -0.22 -9.08 10.12
CA ALA A 180 -0.41 -10.52 10.19
C ALA A 180 -1.85 -10.86 10.61
N GLY A 181 -2.41 -11.94 10.06
CA GLY A 181 -3.78 -12.38 10.35
C GLY A 181 -4.86 -11.51 9.69
N GLU A 182 -6.10 -11.77 10.06
CA GLU A 182 -7.26 -11.02 9.59
C GLU A 182 -7.51 -9.80 10.48
N TYR A 183 -8.03 -8.75 9.91
CA TYR A 183 -8.39 -7.52 10.60
C TYR A 183 -9.43 -6.75 9.81
N LEU A 184 -10.12 -5.85 10.48
CA LEU A 184 -11.15 -5.02 9.88
C LEU A 184 -10.56 -3.95 8.96
N HIS A 185 -11.34 -3.57 7.97
CA HIS A 185 -11.05 -2.47 7.08
C HIS A 185 -12.22 -1.48 7.08
N THR A 186 -11.92 -0.22 6.84
CA THR A 186 -12.94 0.75 6.45
C THR A 186 -12.88 0.94 4.96
N LEU A 187 -13.98 0.65 4.28
CA LEU A 187 -14.22 1.08 2.92
C LEU A 187 -14.66 2.55 2.98
N SER A 188 -13.83 3.44 2.47
CA SER A 188 -14.01 4.89 2.49
C SER A 188 -14.34 5.36 1.09
N ALA A 189 -15.44 6.05 0.91
CA ALA A 189 -15.88 6.60 -0.36
C ALA A 189 -16.14 8.11 -0.24
N ALA A 190 -15.58 8.90 -1.13
CA ALA A 190 -15.73 10.36 -1.14
C ALA A 190 -16.15 10.86 -2.51
N ASP A 191 -17.29 11.54 -2.58
CA ASP A 191 -17.74 12.23 -3.79
C ASP A 191 -16.89 13.49 -4.03
N ILE A 192 -16.37 13.60 -5.24
CA ILE A 192 -15.46 14.69 -5.62
C ILE A 192 -16.20 16.04 -5.69
N ALA A 193 -17.41 16.02 -6.23
CA ALA A 193 -18.19 17.24 -6.47
C ALA A 193 -18.69 17.88 -5.18
N THR A 194 -19.21 17.13 -4.24
CA THR A 194 -19.81 17.67 -3.03
C THR A 194 -18.93 17.54 -1.80
N GLY A 195 -17.99 16.57 -1.84
CA GLY A 195 -17.24 16.15 -0.67
C GLY A 195 -18.04 15.25 0.27
N TRP A 196 -19.20 14.72 -0.18
CA TRP A 196 -19.98 13.73 0.56
C TRP A 196 -19.13 12.51 0.83
N TRP A 197 -19.16 12.04 2.05
CA TRP A 197 -18.33 10.91 2.49
C TRP A 197 -19.20 9.79 3.07
N GLU A 198 -18.88 8.57 2.69
CA GLU A 198 -19.42 7.36 3.30
C GLU A 198 -18.27 6.47 3.80
N GLY A 199 -18.45 5.96 5.01
CA GLY A 199 -17.57 4.96 5.60
C GLY A 199 -18.34 3.67 5.89
N GLU A 200 -17.77 2.52 5.53
CA GLU A 200 -18.34 1.22 5.85
C GLU A 200 -17.25 0.32 6.44
N ALA A 201 -17.54 -0.28 7.60
CA ALA A 201 -16.64 -1.25 8.20
C ALA A 201 -16.88 -2.64 7.60
N ILE A 202 -15.83 -3.29 7.15
CA ILE A 202 -15.87 -4.62 6.54
C ILE A 202 -14.87 -5.58 7.20
N ALA A 203 -15.22 -6.87 7.23
CA ALA A 203 -14.34 -7.91 7.73
C ALA A 203 -13.38 -8.38 6.63
N GLY A 204 -12.14 -7.93 6.70
CA GLY A 204 -11.15 -8.17 5.65
C GLY A 204 -11.41 -7.34 4.39
N ARG A 205 -10.74 -7.69 3.30
CA ARG A 205 -10.86 -7.04 1.98
C ARG A 205 -11.06 -8.07 0.85
N SER A 206 -11.84 -9.10 1.15
CA SER A 206 -12.26 -10.03 0.10
C SER A 206 -13.14 -9.31 -0.91
N GLN A 207 -13.23 -9.86 -2.12
CA GLN A 207 -14.07 -9.30 -3.17
C GLN A 207 -15.54 -9.23 -2.74
N ALA A 208 -16.03 -10.27 -2.06
CA ALA A 208 -17.39 -10.33 -1.53
C ALA A 208 -17.65 -9.27 -0.47
N ALA A 209 -16.75 -9.13 0.53
CA ALA A 209 -16.86 -8.11 1.57
C ALA A 209 -16.83 -6.69 1.00
N THR A 210 -16.03 -6.46 -0.04
CA THR A 210 -15.95 -5.18 -0.74
C THR A 210 -17.23 -4.86 -1.48
N GLN A 211 -17.78 -5.82 -2.22
CA GLN A 211 -19.03 -5.65 -2.94
C GLN A 211 -20.19 -5.36 -1.97
N GLU A 212 -20.30 -6.15 -0.90
CA GLU A 212 -21.32 -5.93 0.14
C GLU A 212 -21.19 -4.56 0.79
N GLY A 213 -19.95 -4.13 1.06
CA GLY A 213 -19.67 -2.80 1.59
C GLY A 213 -20.08 -1.68 0.63
N LEU A 214 -19.81 -1.83 -0.66
CA LEU A 214 -20.23 -0.87 -1.70
C LEU A 214 -21.76 -0.84 -1.86
N ASP A 215 -22.46 -1.98 -1.78
CA ASP A 215 -23.91 -2.04 -1.85
C ASP A 215 -24.55 -1.32 -0.65
N ARG A 216 -23.99 -1.46 0.54
CA ARG A 216 -24.43 -0.70 1.72
C ARG A 216 -24.18 0.80 1.56
N ILE A 217 -23.02 1.21 1.06
CA ILE A 217 -22.74 2.62 0.75
C ILE A 217 -23.76 3.12 -0.28
N ARG A 218 -23.95 2.42 -1.38
CA ARG A 218 -24.89 2.78 -2.45
C ARG A 218 -26.32 2.94 -1.94
N GLY A 219 -26.77 2.07 -1.03
CA GLY A 219 -28.10 2.15 -0.41
C GLY A 219 -28.33 3.40 0.44
N ARG A 220 -27.26 4.00 0.99
CA ARG A 220 -27.33 5.23 1.80
C ARG A 220 -27.24 6.51 0.97
N LEU A 221 -26.66 6.45 -0.24
CA LEU A 221 -26.49 7.62 -1.08
C LEU A 221 -27.84 8.17 -1.59
N ALA A 222 -27.95 9.48 -1.64
CA ALA A 222 -29.10 10.18 -2.19
C ALA A 222 -28.93 10.51 -3.69
N PHE A 223 -27.86 10.08 -4.29
CA PHE A 223 -27.49 10.30 -5.67
C PHE A 223 -26.95 9.00 -6.31
N ARG A 224 -26.99 8.94 -7.63
CA ARG A 224 -26.47 7.80 -8.38
C ARG A 224 -24.96 7.84 -8.43
N ILE A 225 -24.31 6.69 -8.21
CA ILE A 225 -22.88 6.53 -8.50
C ILE A 225 -22.69 6.49 -10.02
N ARG A 226 -21.88 7.39 -10.55
CA ARG A 226 -21.53 7.49 -11.97
C ARG A 226 -20.21 6.80 -12.26
N GLU A 227 -19.23 7.03 -11.37
CA GLU A 227 -17.89 6.49 -11.51
C GLU A 227 -17.32 6.09 -10.15
N ILE A 228 -16.60 4.99 -10.10
CA ILE A 228 -15.80 4.53 -8.97
C ILE A 228 -14.32 4.59 -9.37
N HIS A 229 -13.52 5.29 -8.56
CA HIS A 229 -12.08 5.48 -8.77
C HIS A 229 -11.31 4.98 -7.55
N PRO A 230 -10.91 3.70 -7.53
CA PRO A 230 -10.04 3.17 -6.51
C PRO A 230 -8.58 3.54 -6.73
N ASP A 231 -7.77 3.40 -5.67
CA ASP A 231 -6.32 3.25 -5.84
C ASP A 231 -5.99 1.92 -6.55
N ASN A 232 -4.73 1.75 -6.99
CA ASN A 232 -4.27 0.52 -7.66
C ASN A 232 -4.16 -0.69 -6.70
N ASP A 233 -4.89 -0.70 -5.59
CA ASP A 233 -4.96 -1.87 -4.70
C ASP A 233 -5.71 -3.02 -5.39
N THR A 234 -5.09 -4.19 -5.38
CA THR A 234 -5.65 -5.41 -5.99
C THR A 234 -6.94 -5.89 -5.33
N GLY A 235 -7.21 -5.46 -4.09
CA GLY A 235 -8.49 -5.70 -3.40
C GLY A 235 -9.64 -4.96 -4.05
N MET A 236 -9.36 -3.82 -4.73
CA MET A 236 -10.36 -3.01 -5.42
C MET A 236 -10.33 -3.18 -6.94
N ILE A 237 -9.15 -3.40 -7.54
CA ILE A 237 -9.04 -3.66 -8.98
C ILE A 237 -9.08 -5.16 -9.21
N ASN A 238 -10.28 -5.69 -9.35
CA ASN A 238 -10.54 -7.11 -9.60
C ASN A 238 -11.75 -7.30 -10.53
N ASP A 239 -11.86 -8.50 -11.10
CA ASP A 239 -12.88 -8.83 -12.09
C ASP A 239 -14.31 -8.76 -11.52
N LEU A 240 -14.51 -9.09 -10.25
CA LEU A 240 -15.83 -9.03 -9.60
C LEU A 240 -16.32 -7.58 -9.50
N LEU A 241 -15.47 -6.66 -9.00
CA LEU A 241 -15.83 -5.25 -8.90
C LEU A 241 -16.01 -4.63 -10.29
N TRP A 242 -15.19 -5.01 -11.26
CA TRP A 242 -15.35 -4.55 -12.64
C TRP A 242 -16.71 -5.01 -13.22
N ARG A 243 -17.09 -6.29 -13.09
CA ARG A 243 -18.39 -6.81 -13.52
C ARG A 243 -19.55 -6.17 -12.77
N TYR A 244 -19.37 -5.94 -11.45
CA TYR A 244 -20.35 -5.19 -10.65
C TYR A 244 -20.59 -3.80 -11.23
N CYS A 245 -19.54 -3.06 -11.53
CA CYS A 245 -19.64 -1.75 -12.15
C CYS A 245 -20.30 -1.79 -13.52
N GLN A 246 -19.96 -2.77 -14.36
CA GLN A 246 -20.59 -2.95 -15.68
C GLN A 246 -22.10 -3.22 -15.53
N LYS A 247 -22.48 -4.18 -14.66
CA LYS A 247 -23.89 -4.50 -14.40
C LYS A 247 -24.69 -3.31 -13.86
N ALA A 248 -24.06 -2.52 -12.99
CA ALA A 248 -24.68 -1.34 -12.40
C ALA A 248 -24.62 -0.08 -13.31
N LYS A 249 -24.01 -0.17 -14.50
CA LYS A 249 -23.72 0.94 -15.41
C LYS A 249 -22.94 2.08 -14.72
N ILE A 250 -21.94 1.69 -13.92
CA ILE A 250 -21.01 2.58 -13.23
C ILE A 250 -19.68 2.57 -13.99
N LYS A 251 -19.16 3.72 -14.34
CA LYS A 251 -17.80 3.83 -14.90
C LYS A 251 -16.77 3.45 -13.86
N MET A 252 -15.69 2.82 -14.28
CA MET A 252 -14.56 2.51 -13.43
C MET A 252 -13.30 3.08 -14.05
N SER A 253 -12.55 3.86 -13.26
CA SER A 253 -11.22 4.34 -13.60
C SER A 253 -10.25 4.01 -12.46
N ARG A 254 -8.98 4.29 -12.63
CA ARG A 254 -7.95 4.01 -11.63
C ARG A 254 -6.89 5.10 -11.57
N SER A 255 -6.22 5.22 -10.45
CA SER A 255 -5.07 6.10 -10.26
C SER A 255 -3.85 5.63 -11.06
N ARG A 256 -2.92 6.54 -11.30
CA ARG A 256 -1.59 6.16 -11.77
C ARG A 256 -0.83 5.41 -10.67
N PRO A 257 0.01 4.43 -11.03
CA PRO A 257 0.86 3.77 -10.05
C PRO A 257 1.76 4.78 -9.33
N TYR A 258 1.84 4.69 -8.00
CA TYR A 258 2.69 5.52 -7.13
C TYR A 258 2.43 7.04 -7.14
N GLN A 259 1.29 7.51 -7.68
CA GLN A 259 0.91 8.93 -7.71
C GLN A 259 -0.14 9.25 -6.65
N LYS A 260 0.30 9.63 -5.45
CA LYS A 260 -0.58 9.96 -4.31
C LYS A 260 -1.59 11.08 -4.57
N ASN A 261 -1.28 11.99 -5.48
CA ASN A 261 -2.16 13.13 -5.75
C ASN A 261 -3.46 12.74 -6.49
N ASP A 262 -3.51 11.57 -7.11
CA ASP A 262 -4.66 11.15 -7.90
C ASP A 262 -5.87 10.75 -7.01
N ASN A 263 -5.63 10.35 -5.73
CA ASN A 263 -6.65 9.98 -4.74
C ASN A 263 -6.77 10.98 -3.57
N ALA A 264 -6.40 12.23 -3.77
CA ALA A 264 -6.28 13.22 -2.71
C ALA A 264 -7.58 13.46 -1.91
N TRP A 265 -8.76 13.33 -2.54
CA TRP A 265 -10.06 13.58 -1.87
C TRP A 265 -10.38 12.50 -0.84
N VAL A 266 -10.23 11.21 -1.18
CA VAL A 266 -10.47 10.12 -0.24
C VAL A 266 -9.34 10.01 0.80
N GLU A 267 -8.07 10.21 0.43
CA GLU A 267 -6.95 10.20 1.38
C GLU A 267 -7.13 11.24 2.50
N GLN A 268 -7.56 12.47 2.15
CA GLN A 268 -7.86 13.49 3.12
C GLN A 268 -8.99 13.06 4.08
N ARG A 269 -10.03 12.37 3.58
CA ARG A 269 -11.13 11.84 4.39
C ARG A 269 -10.66 10.69 5.27
N ASN A 270 -9.82 9.81 4.78
CA ASN A 270 -9.22 8.72 5.54
C ASN A 270 -8.50 9.24 6.79
N TRP A 271 -7.78 10.33 6.65
CA TRP A 271 -7.16 10.98 7.80
C TRP A 271 -8.19 11.65 8.72
N THR A 272 -9.04 12.52 8.18
CA THR A 272 -9.91 13.40 9.00
C THR A 272 -11.14 12.70 9.55
N HIS A 273 -11.67 11.67 8.89
CA HIS A 273 -12.90 11.00 9.25
C HIS A 273 -12.64 9.63 9.89
N VAL A 274 -11.57 8.94 9.50
CA VAL A 274 -11.27 7.61 10.05
C VAL A 274 -10.16 7.69 11.09
N ARG A 275 -8.93 8.07 10.68
CA ARG A 275 -7.75 8.00 11.58
C ARG A 275 -7.86 8.91 12.80
N LYS A 276 -8.39 10.11 12.66
CA LYS A 276 -8.63 11.01 13.81
C LYS A 276 -9.68 10.48 14.79
N VAL A 277 -10.58 9.63 14.34
CA VAL A 277 -11.68 9.09 15.15
C VAL A 277 -11.28 7.78 15.84
N VAL A 278 -10.75 6.81 15.09
CA VAL A 278 -10.46 5.47 15.63
C VAL A 278 -8.97 5.16 15.80
N GLY A 279 -8.07 6.03 15.29
CA GLY A 279 -6.62 5.86 15.42
C GLY A 279 -6.07 4.73 14.56
N TYR A 280 -4.96 4.13 15.06
CA TYR A 280 -4.22 3.06 14.40
C TYR A 280 -4.32 1.73 15.18
N ARG A 281 -5.38 1.54 15.93
CA ARG A 281 -5.58 0.34 16.75
C ARG A 281 -5.92 -0.85 15.88
N ARG A 282 -5.57 -2.07 16.36
CA ARG A 282 -5.98 -3.31 15.72
C ARG A 282 -7.42 -3.62 16.07
N MET A 283 -8.22 -3.92 15.07
CA MET A 283 -9.61 -4.36 15.17
C MET A 283 -9.79 -5.61 14.29
N ASP A 284 -10.26 -6.70 14.86
CA ASP A 284 -10.32 -8.01 14.18
C ASP A 284 -11.47 -8.90 14.69
N THR A 285 -12.39 -8.34 15.47
CA THR A 285 -13.55 -9.07 16.02
C THR A 285 -14.87 -8.58 15.46
N THR A 286 -15.89 -9.46 15.49
CA THR A 286 -17.27 -9.11 15.09
C THR A 286 -17.86 -8.01 15.99
N GLY A 287 -17.55 -8.01 17.30
CA GLY A 287 -18.01 -6.96 18.20
C GLY A 287 -17.48 -5.58 17.82
N GLU A 288 -16.19 -5.49 17.49
CA GLU A 288 -15.57 -4.26 16.97
C GLU A 288 -16.19 -3.82 15.64
N LEU A 289 -16.48 -4.78 14.74
CA LEU A 289 -17.13 -4.52 13.46
C LEU A 289 -18.49 -3.85 13.63
N LEU A 290 -19.32 -4.38 14.53
CA LEU A 290 -20.67 -3.83 14.77
C LEU A 290 -20.60 -2.43 15.37
N ILE A 291 -19.75 -2.21 16.38
CA ILE A 291 -19.56 -0.89 16.99
C ILE A 291 -19.03 0.11 15.94
N LEU A 292 -18.08 -0.32 15.11
CA LEU A 292 -17.48 0.53 14.08
C LEU A 292 -18.50 0.92 13.00
N ARG A 293 -19.39 0.01 12.59
CA ARG A 293 -20.49 0.29 11.66
C ARG A 293 -21.45 1.34 12.24
N GLU A 294 -21.85 1.18 13.49
CA GLU A 294 -22.72 2.17 14.15
C GLU A 294 -22.03 3.54 14.29
N LEU A 295 -20.75 3.54 14.64
CA LEU A 295 -19.94 4.76 14.71
C LEU A 295 -19.89 5.48 13.36
N TYR A 296 -19.64 4.75 12.26
CA TYR A 296 -19.61 5.35 10.93
C TYR A 296 -20.97 5.85 10.46
N ALA A 297 -22.04 5.15 10.75
CA ALA A 297 -23.39 5.64 10.45
C ALA A 297 -23.65 7.00 11.10
N ASN A 298 -23.24 7.19 12.37
CA ASN A 298 -23.36 8.47 13.06
C ASN A 298 -22.36 9.52 12.55
N LEU A 299 -21.12 9.11 12.28
CA LEU A 299 -20.06 9.98 11.79
C LEU A 299 -20.38 10.53 10.39
N THR A 300 -20.87 9.68 9.47
CA THR A 300 -21.32 10.08 8.13
C THR A 300 -22.37 11.19 8.19
N LEU A 301 -23.40 11.01 9.02
CA LEU A 301 -24.42 12.05 9.21
C LEU A 301 -23.82 13.35 9.77
N HIS A 302 -22.95 13.23 10.78
CA HIS A 302 -22.30 14.40 11.37
C HIS A 302 -21.43 15.16 10.37
N LYS A 303 -20.63 14.43 9.57
CA LYS A 303 -19.70 15.02 8.60
C LYS A 303 -20.42 15.65 7.42
N ASN A 304 -21.43 14.96 6.88
CA ASN A 304 -22.10 15.41 5.68
C ASN A 304 -23.09 16.55 5.93
N PHE A 305 -23.77 16.53 7.08
CA PHE A 305 -24.83 17.52 7.36
C PHE A 305 -24.34 18.73 8.15
N PHE A 306 -23.31 18.58 9.02
CA PHE A 306 -22.93 19.62 9.97
C PHE A 306 -21.50 20.12 9.88
N GLN A 307 -20.64 19.50 9.04
CA GLN A 307 -19.25 19.97 8.92
C GLN A 307 -19.00 20.68 7.60
N PRO A 308 -18.91 22.02 7.59
CA PRO A 308 -18.55 22.76 6.39
C PRO A 308 -17.13 22.45 5.94
N THR A 309 -16.94 22.41 4.64
CA THR A 309 -15.66 22.24 3.97
C THR A 309 -15.46 23.35 2.95
N MET A 310 -14.23 23.75 2.72
CA MET A 310 -13.86 24.73 1.68
C MET A 310 -13.20 24.02 0.51
N LYS A 311 -13.60 24.33 -0.71
CA LYS A 311 -12.94 23.88 -1.93
C LYS A 311 -12.03 24.97 -2.46
N ARG A 312 -10.89 24.55 -3.00
CA ARG A 312 -9.97 25.49 -3.67
C ARG A 312 -10.55 25.89 -5.01
N LYS A 313 -10.85 27.19 -5.16
CA LYS A 313 -11.29 27.78 -6.43
C LYS A 313 -10.10 28.07 -7.35
N GLU A 314 -9.02 28.59 -6.78
CA GLU A 314 -7.91 29.09 -7.56
C GLU A 314 -6.56 28.80 -6.89
N LYS A 315 -5.55 28.58 -7.69
CA LYS A 315 -4.16 28.41 -7.25
C LYS A 315 -3.28 29.24 -8.18
N LEU A 316 -2.85 30.40 -7.71
CA LEU A 316 -1.95 31.29 -8.44
C LEU A 316 -0.53 31.16 -7.88
N ARG A 317 0.44 31.13 -8.76
CA ARG A 317 1.85 31.24 -8.40
C ARG A 317 2.35 32.62 -8.78
N VAL A 318 2.73 33.40 -7.77
CA VAL A 318 3.32 34.75 -7.97
C VAL A 318 4.75 34.68 -7.44
N GLY A 319 5.70 34.63 -8.37
CA GLY A 319 7.10 34.37 -8.02
C GLY A 319 7.30 33.03 -7.31
N GLY A 320 7.94 33.03 -6.17
CA GLY A 320 8.16 31.84 -5.33
C GLY A 320 6.98 31.46 -4.44
N LYS A 321 5.92 32.29 -4.35
CA LYS A 321 4.78 32.07 -3.42
C LYS A 321 3.56 31.52 -4.14
N ILE A 322 2.85 30.60 -3.47
CA ILE A 322 1.59 30.04 -3.97
C ILE A 322 0.43 30.64 -3.18
N HIS A 323 -0.43 31.38 -3.87
CA HIS A 323 -1.69 31.90 -3.36
C HIS A 323 -2.83 30.94 -3.68
N ARG A 324 -3.65 30.64 -2.67
CA ARG A 324 -4.81 29.75 -2.81
C ARG A 324 -6.06 30.51 -2.40
N LYS A 325 -7.04 30.55 -3.29
CA LYS A 325 -8.36 31.12 -3.03
C LYS A 325 -9.36 29.99 -2.85
N TYR A 326 -10.15 30.05 -1.81
CA TYR A 326 -11.16 29.07 -1.46
C TYR A 326 -12.55 29.62 -1.65
N ASP A 327 -13.53 28.74 -1.81
CA ASP A 327 -14.93 29.09 -1.80
C ASP A 327 -15.43 29.33 -0.34
N GLU A 328 -16.68 29.77 -0.22
CA GLU A 328 -17.35 29.86 1.09
C GLU A 328 -17.50 28.45 1.72
N PRO A 329 -17.34 28.35 3.05
CA PRO A 329 -17.53 27.09 3.76
C PRO A 329 -18.98 26.59 3.60
N LYS A 330 -19.14 25.40 3.00
CA LYS A 330 -20.45 24.73 2.85
C LYS A 330 -20.33 23.27 3.25
N THR A 331 -21.41 22.74 3.83
CA THR A 331 -21.47 21.29 4.12
C THR A 331 -21.64 20.50 2.82
N PRO A 332 -21.23 19.22 2.79
CA PRO A 332 -21.53 18.33 1.66
C PRO A 332 -23.03 18.30 1.33
N TYR A 333 -23.90 18.32 2.34
CA TYR A 333 -25.35 18.41 2.17
C TYR A 333 -25.76 19.67 1.39
N GLN A 334 -25.28 20.85 1.80
CA GLN A 334 -25.57 22.11 1.10
C GLN A 334 -25.11 22.07 -0.35
N ARG A 335 -23.87 21.59 -0.60
CA ARG A 335 -23.34 21.45 -1.95
C ARG A 335 -24.16 20.49 -2.81
N LEU A 336 -24.64 19.40 -2.21
CA LEU A 336 -25.48 18.44 -2.91
C LEU A 336 -26.82 19.04 -3.30
N LEU A 337 -27.46 19.81 -2.43
CA LEU A 337 -28.69 20.53 -2.76
C LEU A 337 -28.49 21.60 -3.83
N GLU A 338 -27.41 22.35 -3.77
CA GLU A 338 -27.07 23.42 -4.73
C GLU A 338 -26.69 22.86 -6.11
N SER A 339 -26.19 21.64 -6.18
CA SER A 339 -25.80 21.02 -7.47
C SER A 339 -26.96 20.84 -8.43
N GLY A 340 -28.17 20.75 -7.95
CA GLY A 340 -29.36 20.44 -8.77
C GLY A 340 -29.38 19.02 -9.36
N GLN A 341 -28.41 18.16 -9.03
CA GLN A 341 -28.22 16.84 -9.66
C GLN A 341 -28.86 15.69 -8.91
N ILE A 342 -29.77 15.98 -7.99
CA ILE A 342 -30.58 14.97 -7.27
C ILE A 342 -32.06 15.15 -7.59
N SER A 343 -32.83 14.06 -7.51
CA SER A 343 -34.26 14.10 -7.74
C SER A 343 -34.98 14.91 -6.65
N ALA A 344 -36.16 15.44 -6.98
CA ALA A 344 -37.01 16.15 -6.00
C ALA A 344 -37.34 15.27 -4.79
N ALA A 345 -37.56 13.96 -4.98
CA ALA A 345 -37.79 13.01 -3.90
C ALA A 345 -36.56 12.84 -3.01
N ALA A 346 -35.36 12.74 -3.58
CA ALA A 346 -34.09 12.67 -2.83
C ALA A 346 -33.85 13.98 -2.04
N ARG A 347 -34.11 15.14 -2.63
CA ARG A 347 -34.03 16.45 -1.97
C ARG A 347 -34.97 16.48 -0.75
N LYS A 348 -36.25 16.14 -0.91
CA LYS A 348 -37.23 16.10 0.16
C LYS A 348 -36.79 15.19 1.30
N ARG A 349 -36.32 13.99 0.98
CA ARG A 349 -35.79 13.01 1.96
C ARG A 349 -34.61 13.57 2.73
N LEU A 350 -33.62 14.15 2.06
CA LEU A 350 -32.44 14.74 2.72
C LEU A 350 -32.79 15.93 3.60
N THR A 351 -33.72 16.79 3.18
CA THR A 351 -34.19 17.93 3.97
C THR A 351 -34.91 17.46 5.24
N ALA A 352 -35.85 16.53 5.14
CA ALA A 352 -36.50 15.91 6.28
C ALA A 352 -35.49 15.22 7.23
N GLN A 353 -34.50 14.54 6.67
CA GLN A 353 -33.42 13.94 7.45
C GLN A 353 -32.63 15.01 8.21
N TYR A 354 -32.21 16.11 7.57
CA TYR A 354 -31.48 17.20 8.21
C TYR A 354 -32.30 17.82 9.36
N GLU A 355 -33.58 18.09 9.17
CA GLU A 355 -34.49 18.64 10.19
C GLU A 355 -34.64 17.71 11.42
N SER A 356 -34.61 16.39 11.21
CA SER A 356 -34.66 15.39 12.28
C SER A 356 -33.37 15.23 13.06
N LEU A 357 -32.24 15.73 12.52
CA LEU A 357 -30.93 15.55 13.13
C LEU A 357 -30.62 16.66 14.16
N ASN A 358 -30.03 16.25 15.28
CA ASN A 358 -29.46 17.14 16.28
C ASN A 358 -27.94 16.93 16.38
N VAL A 359 -27.16 17.94 16.08
CA VAL A 359 -25.70 17.88 16.06
C VAL A 359 -25.10 17.51 17.42
N ALA A 360 -25.63 18.05 18.53
CA ALA A 360 -25.14 17.77 19.86
C ALA A 360 -25.44 16.32 20.30
N LYS A 361 -26.65 15.81 19.98
CA LYS A 361 -27.01 14.41 20.22
C LYS A 361 -26.12 13.46 19.41
N ARG A 362 -25.84 13.78 18.13
CA ARG A 362 -24.94 13.00 17.29
C ARG A 362 -23.52 12.99 17.84
N ARG A 363 -23.02 14.13 18.28
CA ARG A 363 -21.68 14.23 18.86
C ARG A 363 -21.55 13.35 20.11
N ARG A 364 -22.47 13.42 21.03
CA ARG A 364 -22.49 12.57 22.24
C ARG A 364 -22.53 11.10 21.88
N ARG A 365 -23.39 10.69 20.92
CA ARG A 365 -23.45 9.28 20.50
C ARG A 365 -22.14 8.78 19.90
N MET A 366 -21.46 9.61 19.12
CA MET A 366 -20.14 9.26 18.58
C MET A 366 -19.09 9.10 19.68
N GLU A 367 -19.10 9.93 20.71
CA GLU A 367 -18.20 9.84 21.86
C GLU A 367 -18.47 8.57 22.68
N GLU A 368 -19.72 8.23 22.92
CA GLU A 368 -20.13 6.98 23.58
C GLU A 368 -19.63 5.75 22.80
N LEU A 369 -19.88 5.71 21.50
CA LEU A 369 -19.46 4.60 20.63
C LEU A 369 -17.93 4.50 20.52
N GLN A 370 -17.24 5.62 20.47
CA GLN A 370 -15.78 5.67 20.46
C GLN A 370 -15.21 5.14 21.79
N THR A 371 -15.77 5.54 22.92
CA THR A 371 -15.38 5.04 24.24
C THR A 371 -15.62 3.55 24.34
N ARG A 372 -16.82 3.08 23.97
CA ARG A 372 -17.17 1.65 23.96
C ARG A 372 -16.24 0.82 23.06
N LEU A 373 -15.88 1.34 21.88
CA LEU A 373 -14.93 0.68 20.97
C LEU A 373 -13.55 0.55 21.62
N PHE A 374 -13.07 1.60 22.29
CA PHE A 374 -11.75 1.58 22.90
C PHE A 374 -11.69 0.69 24.14
N GLU A 375 -12.73 0.69 24.97
CA GLU A 375 -12.84 -0.25 26.08
C GLU A 375 -12.88 -1.70 25.63
N TYR A 376 -13.60 -1.99 24.53
CA TYR A 376 -13.64 -3.32 23.95
C TYR A 376 -12.25 -3.78 23.47
N ILE A 377 -11.50 -2.92 22.78
CA ILE A 377 -10.13 -3.18 22.32
C ILE A 377 -9.18 -3.36 23.52
N GLU A 378 -9.31 -2.56 24.58
CA GLU A 378 -8.48 -2.66 25.78
C GLU A 378 -8.72 -3.97 26.54
N LYS A 379 -9.99 -4.36 26.72
CA LYS A 379 -10.35 -5.67 27.31
C LYS A 379 -9.79 -6.85 26.52
N LYS A 380 -9.91 -6.80 25.18
CA LYS A 380 -9.35 -7.84 24.28
C LYS A 380 -7.82 -7.99 24.43
N ASN A 381 -7.12 -6.88 24.65
CA ASN A 381 -5.65 -6.86 24.76
C ASN A 381 -5.14 -7.14 26.19
N GLY A 382 -6.02 -7.45 27.15
CA GLY A 382 -5.65 -7.74 28.54
C GLY A 382 -5.15 -6.53 29.35
N THR A 383 -5.40 -5.33 28.85
CA THR A 383 -5.06 -4.08 29.56
C THR A 383 -6.29 -3.62 30.35
N GLU A 384 -6.26 -3.75 31.68
CA GLU A 384 -7.28 -3.13 32.51
C GLU A 384 -7.36 -1.63 32.28
N PRO A 385 -8.58 -1.02 32.29
CA PRO A 385 -8.73 0.42 32.12
C PRO A 385 -8.10 1.14 33.32
N SER A 386 -7.02 1.88 33.11
CA SER A 386 -6.46 2.70 34.17
C SER A 386 -7.46 3.79 34.55
N GLU A 387 -7.79 3.92 35.86
CA GLU A 387 -8.75 4.90 36.39
C GLU A 387 -8.42 6.35 36.05
N THR A 388 -7.19 6.65 35.71
CA THR A 388 -6.68 7.97 35.32
C THR A 388 -7.21 8.47 33.96
N ARG A 389 -7.87 7.63 33.15
CA ARG A 389 -8.38 8.01 31.83
C ARG A 389 -9.84 8.48 31.79
N ARG A 390 -10.56 8.45 32.91
CA ARG A 390 -11.96 8.89 32.99
C ARG A 390 -12.18 10.42 32.97
N ARG A 391 -11.10 11.22 33.12
CA ARG A 391 -11.20 12.68 33.01
C ARG A 391 -10.65 13.17 31.67
N GLY A 392 -11.53 13.45 30.71
CA GLY A 392 -11.31 14.38 29.61
C GLY A 392 -10.57 13.83 28.39
N ARG A 393 -11.14 12.86 27.70
CA ARG A 393 -10.86 12.66 26.28
C ARG A 393 -12.11 12.73 25.43
N GLY A 394 -12.71 13.89 25.46
CA GLY A 394 -13.42 14.35 24.29
C GLY A 394 -12.45 14.27 23.10
N ILE A 395 -12.96 14.09 21.90
CA ILE A 395 -12.15 14.09 20.66
C ILE A 395 -11.15 15.23 20.82
N GLN A 396 -9.89 14.91 21.12
CA GLN A 396 -8.85 15.91 21.10
C GLN A 396 -8.75 16.41 19.66
N VAL A 397 -9.40 17.52 19.39
CA VAL A 397 -9.04 18.39 18.29
C VAL A 397 -7.59 18.76 18.57
N VAL A 398 -6.66 18.10 17.89
CA VAL A 398 -5.29 18.57 17.78
C VAL A 398 -5.34 19.82 16.88
N GLY A 399 -5.86 20.90 17.49
CA GLY A 399 -5.81 22.23 16.99
C GLY A 399 -4.88 23.03 17.89
N ARG A 400 -3.70 23.32 17.40
CA ARG A 400 -2.74 24.34 17.80
C ARG A 400 -1.32 23.80 17.98
N ALA A 401 -0.69 23.39 16.88
CA ALA A 401 0.77 23.45 16.79
C ALA A 401 1.31 23.60 15.36
N HIS A 402 0.46 23.89 14.37
CA HIS A 402 0.95 24.11 13.00
C HIS A 402 0.52 25.47 12.39
N ALA A 403 -0.09 26.35 13.17
CA ALA A 403 -0.48 27.69 12.72
C ALA A 403 0.53 28.80 13.10
N MET A 404 1.65 28.47 13.77
CA MET A 404 2.62 29.48 14.22
C MET A 404 4.03 29.32 13.63
N ARG A 405 4.15 28.75 12.40
CA ARG A 405 5.41 28.84 11.62
C ARG A 405 5.20 29.16 10.13
N MET A 406 4.26 30.03 9.83
CA MET A 406 4.23 30.71 8.54
C MET A 406 3.91 32.20 8.72
N GLY A 407 4.77 32.88 9.42
CA GLY A 407 4.82 34.32 9.50
C GLY A 407 6.23 34.75 9.81
N LYS A 408 6.99 34.98 8.76
CA LYS A 408 8.21 35.75 8.58
C LYS A 408 9.26 34.95 7.81
N CYS A 409 9.26 35.06 6.57
CA CYS A 409 10.27 35.55 5.61
C CYS A 409 9.72 35.39 4.20
#